data_5e3ac977b8ecf180641cc6377df1e642
#
_entry.id   5e3ac977b8ecf180641cc6377df1e642
#
_cell.length_a   1.000
_cell.length_b   1.000
_cell.length_c   1.000
_cell.angle_alpha   90.00
_cell.angle_beta   90.00
_cell.angle_gamma   90.00
#
_symmetry.space_group_name_H-M   'P 1'
#
loop_
_entity.id
_entity.type
_entity.pdbx_description
1 polymer ?
#
loop_
_entity_poly.entity_id
_entity_poly.type
_entity_poly.pdbx_seq_one_letter_code
_entity_poly.pdbx_strand_id
1 'polypeptide(L)'
;MNLSRIYLLCPSYLSGESIILLRHFFGDLYVRPCAFVFTVGFFVSSNFILRDTTVRLGKSQTPVGWTSQMVLVTVYCLLLQLYCEFFMNPREWHMIRGTTMLLVMKAISVAASRGPDQQTLEMGFLRHYLAWCGYAFSPGSVIFGPWFGFDSYLHAIRLIGPSSGNPFWKDLLRTAVSFAIAIGCIIYSTYLSSIIYASYYLSFRWTNAYAQSQSFRFSHYFVSFFSQSLHQAIGFAALTHPNSGQNYVTSMVTNPVSIELPRSLVDVVIHWNFPMHFWLKQYIYKPTRRFGHLQALLLTYAFSSLLHGLNFQLAAVLFSIGIYAYIDFIFRERLSTKVSACIGARACPETCNHRNRTNRWWVRGVNLLFSCLAIFHLAYLAVMFDTSEQQDKVWVCGYNMFHVLDKWSNLNFLSHIIASLTYLLCFFI
;
A
#
# COMPACT_ATOMS: atom_id res chain seq x y z
N MET A 1 12.14 -33.59 9.38
CA MET A 1 11.96 -32.20 9.86
C MET A 1 10.48 -31.89 9.71
N ASN A 2 9.76 -31.77 10.81
CA ASN A 2 8.30 -31.79 10.82
C ASN A 2 7.77 -30.42 10.34
N LEU A 3 7.06 -30.37 9.23
CA LEU A 3 6.46 -29.16 8.64
C LEU A 3 5.61 -28.35 9.66
N SER A 4 5.09 -29.02 10.69
CA SER A 4 4.35 -28.38 11.79
C SER A 4 5.17 -27.39 12.63
N ARG A 5 6.50 -27.50 12.68
CA ARG A 5 7.36 -26.54 13.39
C ARG A 5 7.68 -25.28 12.56
N ILE A 6 7.59 -25.35 11.24
CA ILE A 6 7.73 -24.18 10.36
C ILE A 6 6.53 -23.24 10.53
N TYR A 7 5.35 -23.81 10.84
CA TYR A 7 4.13 -23.03 11.08
C TYR A 7 4.15 -22.23 12.40
N LEU A 8 4.93 -22.66 13.38
CA LEU A 8 5.03 -21.97 14.69
C LEU A 8 5.98 -20.76 14.67
N LEU A 9 6.86 -20.64 13.67
CA LEU A 9 7.87 -19.57 13.61
C LEU A 9 7.49 -18.41 12.69
N CYS A 10 6.39 -18.53 11.95
CA CYS A 10 5.98 -17.56 10.93
C CYS A 10 4.75 -16.67 11.24
N PRO A 11 4.13 -16.69 12.43
CA PRO A 11 2.80 -16.07 12.60
C PRO A 11 2.79 -14.57 12.78
N SER A 12 3.93 -13.95 13.02
CA SER A 12 3.87 -12.68 13.73
C SER A 12 4.12 -11.42 12.90
N TYR A 13 4.60 -11.49 11.68
CA TYR A 13 5.16 -10.32 11.01
C TYR A 13 4.72 -10.04 9.57
N LEU A 14 4.16 -10.98 8.89
CA LEU A 14 3.35 -10.64 7.74
C LEU A 14 2.07 -10.06 8.31
N SER A 15 1.54 -8.98 7.77
CA SER A 15 0.16 -8.62 8.07
C SER A 15 -0.56 -9.96 8.13
N GLY A 16 -1.15 -10.30 9.27
CA GLY A 16 -1.63 -11.68 9.54
C GLY A 16 -2.47 -12.27 8.40
N GLU A 17 -2.96 -11.41 7.53
CA GLU A 17 -3.72 -11.62 6.32
C GLU A 17 -2.95 -12.37 5.22
N SER A 18 -1.68 -12.05 5.00
CA SER A 18 -0.93 -12.63 3.88
C SER A 18 -0.46 -14.06 4.17
N ILE A 19 -0.06 -14.35 5.41
CA ILE A 19 0.30 -15.72 5.82
C ILE A 19 -0.94 -16.59 5.97
N ILE A 20 -2.04 -16.04 6.48
CA ILE A 20 -3.30 -16.76 6.62
C ILE A 20 -3.85 -17.10 5.23
N LEU A 21 -3.75 -16.19 4.26
CA LEU A 21 -4.11 -16.47 2.87
C LEU A 21 -3.21 -17.56 2.26
N LEU A 22 -1.89 -17.51 2.48
CA LEU A 22 -0.98 -18.58 2.05
C LEU A 22 -1.29 -19.91 2.76
N ARG A 23 -1.53 -19.89 4.07
CA ARG A 23 -1.91 -21.07 4.84
C ARG A 23 -3.26 -21.62 4.39
N HIS A 24 -4.23 -20.75 4.11
CA HIS A 24 -5.55 -21.16 3.60
C HIS A 24 -5.45 -21.68 2.16
N PHE A 25 -4.65 -21.03 1.30
CA PHE A 25 -4.44 -21.51 -0.07
C PHE A 25 -3.67 -22.83 -0.15
N PHE A 26 -2.70 -23.08 0.75
CA PHE A 26 -1.83 -24.26 0.71
C PHE A 26 -2.11 -25.30 1.81
N GLY A 27 -2.78 -24.94 2.91
CA GLY A 27 -3.02 -25.83 4.05
C GLY A 27 -4.44 -26.33 4.20
N ASP A 28 -5.44 -25.51 3.87
CA ASP A 28 -6.87 -25.83 3.99
C ASP A 28 -7.60 -25.83 2.64
N LEU A 29 -6.90 -26.18 1.58
CA LEU A 29 -7.37 -26.11 0.19
C LEU A 29 -8.73 -26.79 -0.07
N TYR A 30 -9.23 -27.58 0.88
CA TYR A 30 -10.42 -28.42 0.73
C TYR A 30 -11.65 -28.00 1.54
N VAL A 31 -11.55 -27.10 2.54
CA VAL A 31 -12.64 -26.99 3.52
C VAL A 31 -13.65 -25.86 3.25
N ARG A 32 -13.27 -24.71 2.63
CA ARG A 32 -14.22 -23.63 2.36
C ARG A 32 -13.97 -22.78 1.10
N PRO A 33 -13.59 -23.35 -0.06
CA PRO A 33 -13.45 -22.56 -1.28
C PRO A 33 -14.79 -21.99 -1.76
N CYS A 34 -15.90 -22.64 -1.42
CA CYS A 34 -17.23 -22.25 -1.88
C CYS A 34 -17.65 -20.87 -1.32
N ALA A 35 -17.46 -20.61 -0.03
CA ALA A 35 -17.86 -19.32 0.57
C ALA A 35 -17.00 -18.17 0.04
N PHE A 36 -15.70 -18.38 -0.12
CA PHE A 36 -14.79 -17.40 -0.71
C PHE A 36 -15.15 -17.10 -2.17
N VAL A 37 -15.26 -18.16 -2.99
CA VAL A 37 -15.63 -18.02 -4.41
C VAL A 37 -17.01 -17.39 -4.56
N PHE A 38 -17.98 -17.74 -3.69
CA PHE A 38 -19.31 -17.17 -3.71
C PHE A 38 -19.30 -15.68 -3.35
N THR A 39 -18.63 -15.29 -2.26
CA THR A 39 -18.56 -13.88 -1.81
C THR A 39 -17.82 -13.03 -2.83
N VAL A 40 -16.66 -13.48 -3.29
CA VAL A 40 -15.85 -12.76 -4.27
C VAL A 40 -16.52 -12.78 -5.64
N GLY A 41 -17.09 -13.90 -6.06
CA GLY A 41 -17.84 -14.01 -7.31
C GLY A 41 -19.09 -13.12 -7.32
N PHE A 42 -19.83 -13.08 -6.23
CA PHE A 42 -20.98 -12.18 -6.06
C PHE A 42 -20.55 -10.72 -6.10
N PHE A 43 -19.44 -10.36 -5.40
CA PHE A 43 -18.88 -9.01 -5.42
C PHE A 43 -18.48 -8.60 -6.83
N VAL A 44 -17.76 -9.45 -7.56
CA VAL A 44 -17.32 -9.17 -8.95
C VAL A 44 -18.52 -9.03 -9.87
N SER A 45 -19.49 -9.93 -9.80
CA SER A 45 -20.68 -9.93 -10.66
C SER A 45 -21.59 -8.75 -10.39
N SER A 46 -21.87 -8.43 -9.11
CA SER A 46 -22.71 -7.30 -8.73
C SER A 46 -22.10 -5.95 -9.13
N ASN A 47 -20.78 -5.79 -8.98
CA ASN A 47 -20.09 -4.59 -9.47
C ASN A 47 -20.14 -4.45 -10.99
N PHE A 48 -20.03 -5.55 -11.73
CA PHE A 48 -20.17 -5.52 -13.18
C PHE A 48 -21.59 -5.12 -13.62
N ILE A 49 -22.62 -5.72 -13.02
CA ILE A 49 -24.01 -5.40 -13.31
C ILE A 49 -24.31 -3.94 -12.97
N LEU A 50 -23.86 -3.46 -11.81
CA LEU A 50 -24.04 -2.08 -11.38
C LEU A 50 -23.38 -1.10 -12.37
N ARG A 51 -22.18 -1.42 -12.86
CA ARG A 51 -21.49 -0.64 -13.88
C ARG A 51 -22.25 -0.65 -15.20
N ASP A 52 -22.64 -1.81 -15.73
CA ASP A 52 -23.30 -1.92 -17.02
C ASP A 52 -24.63 -1.18 -17.01
N THR A 53 -25.42 -1.28 -15.94
CA THR A 53 -26.67 -0.54 -15.79
C THR A 53 -26.45 0.97 -15.68
N THR A 54 -25.43 1.43 -14.95
CA THR A 54 -25.15 2.87 -14.82
C THR A 54 -24.57 3.48 -16.09
N VAL A 55 -23.77 2.74 -16.86
CA VAL A 55 -23.27 3.18 -18.18
C VAL A 55 -24.41 3.34 -19.17
N ARG A 56 -25.41 2.46 -19.13
CA ARG A 56 -26.59 2.55 -20.03
C ARG A 56 -27.51 3.71 -19.65
N LEU A 57 -27.58 4.09 -18.37
CA LEU A 57 -28.47 5.13 -17.87
C LEU A 57 -27.89 6.56 -17.92
N GLY A 58 -26.58 6.75 -18.08
CA GLY A 58 -25.97 8.06 -17.90
C GLY A 58 -24.88 8.46 -18.89
N LYS A 59 -25.22 9.26 -19.88
CA LYS A 59 -24.26 10.10 -20.62
C LYS A 59 -24.08 11.42 -19.86
N SER A 60 -23.24 11.47 -18.83
CA SER A 60 -22.81 12.73 -18.23
C SER A 60 -21.30 12.84 -18.27
N GLN A 61 -20.79 13.64 -19.18
CA GLN A 61 -19.40 14.05 -19.22
C GLN A 61 -19.20 15.21 -18.24
N THR A 62 -18.68 14.94 -17.05
CA THR A 62 -18.16 15.97 -16.17
C THR A 62 -16.64 15.89 -16.08
N PRO A 63 -15.90 17.02 -16.22
CA PRO A 63 -14.45 17.00 -16.13
C PRO A 63 -14.01 16.83 -14.67
N VAL A 64 -13.03 15.95 -14.46
CA VAL A 64 -12.26 15.77 -13.22
C VAL A 64 -13.08 15.93 -11.93
N GLY A 65 -13.89 14.93 -11.63
CA GLY A 65 -14.67 14.88 -10.38
C GLY A 65 -15.16 13.45 -10.11
N TRP A 66 -15.72 13.25 -8.93
CA TRP A 66 -16.44 12.01 -8.65
C TRP A 66 -17.69 11.96 -9.53
N THR A 67 -17.70 11.04 -10.46
CA THR A 67 -18.91 10.76 -11.23
C THR A 67 -19.95 10.10 -10.32
N SER A 68 -21.24 10.27 -10.61
CA SER A 68 -22.31 9.60 -9.85
C SER A 68 -22.10 8.09 -9.78
N GLN A 69 -21.59 7.50 -10.85
CA GLN A 69 -21.24 6.09 -10.95
C GLN A 69 -20.11 5.70 -9.98
N MET A 70 -19.05 6.49 -9.94
CA MET A 70 -17.94 6.26 -9.01
C MET A 70 -18.40 6.35 -7.55
N VAL A 71 -19.22 7.34 -7.22
CA VAL A 71 -19.80 7.49 -5.86
C VAL A 71 -20.66 6.28 -5.51
N LEU A 72 -21.54 5.86 -6.40
CA LEU A 72 -22.42 4.72 -6.18
C LEU A 72 -21.63 3.42 -5.93
N VAL A 73 -20.66 3.12 -6.80
CA VAL A 73 -19.79 1.94 -6.66
C VAL A 73 -18.97 2.02 -5.37
N THR A 74 -18.43 3.21 -5.03
CA THR A 74 -17.66 3.40 -3.80
C THR A 74 -18.52 3.15 -2.56
N VAL A 75 -19.71 3.73 -2.50
CA VAL A 75 -20.64 3.53 -1.38
C VAL A 75 -21.05 2.06 -1.28
N TYR A 76 -21.40 1.43 -2.38
CA TYR A 76 -21.73 -0.01 -2.41
C TYR A 76 -20.59 -0.87 -1.89
N CYS A 77 -19.36 -0.65 -2.37
CA CYS A 77 -18.19 -1.40 -1.95
C CYS A 77 -17.88 -1.22 -0.46
N LEU A 78 -17.99 0.01 0.05
CA LEU A 78 -17.78 0.30 1.47
C LEU A 78 -18.87 -0.33 2.35
N LEU A 79 -20.15 -0.28 1.93
CA LEU A 79 -21.23 -0.93 2.66
C LEU A 79 -21.05 -2.44 2.70
N LEU A 80 -20.64 -3.05 1.59
CA LEU A 80 -20.37 -4.48 1.55
C LEU A 80 -19.19 -4.85 2.47
N GLN A 81 -18.14 -4.05 2.48
CA GLN A 81 -16.98 -4.25 3.34
C GLN A 81 -17.36 -4.12 4.83
N LEU A 82 -18.16 -3.11 5.18
CA LEU A 82 -18.70 -2.96 6.53
C LEU A 82 -19.62 -4.13 6.91
N TYR A 83 -20.47 -4.59 5.99
CA TYR A 83 -21.29 -5.76 6.22
C TYR A 83 -20.43 -7.00 6.54
N CYS A 84 -19.39 -7.24 5.79
CA CYS A 84 -18.45 -8.35 6.06
C CYS A 84 -17.76 -8.18 7.42
N GLU A 85 -17.35 -6.96 7.79
CA GLU A 85 -16.71 -6.65 9.07
C GLU A 85 -17.61 -6.97 10.28
N PHE A 86 -18.92 -6.72 10.17
CA PHE A 86 -19.87 -6.90 11.29
C PHE A 86 -20.54 -8.27 11.34
N PHE A 87 -20.72 -8.93 10.19
CA PHE A 87 -21.56 -10.12 10.09
C PHE A 87 -20.80 -11.40 9.72
N MET A 88 -19.59 -11.31 9.21
CA MET A 88 -18.77 -12.49 8.95
C MET A 88 -18.00 -12.94 10.19
N ASN A 89 -17.61 -14.21 10.19
CA ASN A 89 -16.68 -14.70 11.21
C ASN A 89 -15.36 -13.92 11.11
N PRO A 90 -14.84 -13.32 12.20
CA PRO A 90 -13.63 -12.51 12.17
C PRO A 90 -12.42 -13.23 11.56
N ARG A 91 -12.24 -14.53 11.82
CA ARG A 91 -11.13 -15.30 11.21
C ARG A 91 -11.26 -15.41 9.70
N GLU A 92 -12.46 -15.66 9.20
CA GLU A 92 -12.72 -15.77 7.76
C GLU A 92 -12.60 -14.43 7.07
N TRP A 93 -13.09 -13.37 7.72
CA TRP A 93 -12.96 -12.01 7.22
C TRP A 93 -11.50 -11.57 7.12
N HIS A 94 -10.69 -11.82 8.14
CA HIS A 94 -9.26 -11.51 8.10
C HIS A 94 -8.52 -12.19 6.93
N MET A 95 -8.92 -13.39 6.54
CA MET A 95 -8.31 -14.12 5.42
C MET A 95 -8.58 -13.47 4.06
N ILE A 96 -9.76 -12.87 3.87
CA ILE A 96 -10.19 -12.33 2.56
C ILE A 96 -10.13 -10.81 2.47
N ARG A 97 -9.92 -10.10 3.58
CA ARG A 97 -9.97 -8.64 3.64
C ARG A 97 -8.99 -7.97 2.68
N GLY A 98 -7.75 -8.46 2.58
CA GLY A 98 -6.75 -7.93 1.66
C GLY A 98 -7.15 -8.09 0.19
N THR A 99 -7.66 -9.26 -0.19
CA THR A 99 -8.20 -9.51 -1.54
C THR A 99 -9.41 -8.62 -1.82
N THR A 100 -10.32 -8.47 -0.85
CA THR A 100 -11.51 -7.62 -0.98
C THR A 100 -11.11 -6.15 -1.17
N MET A 101 -10.13 -5.66 -0.43
CA MET A 101 -9.56 -4.31 -0.61
C MET A 101 -9.09 -4.09 -2.06
N LEU A 102 -8.35 -5.01 -2.64
CA LEU A 102 -7.89 -4.91 -4.03
C LEU A 102 -9.05 -4.94 -5.03
N LEU A 103 -10.07 -5.75 -4.79
CA LEU A 103 -11.27 -5.79 -5.62
C LEU A 103 -12.05 -4.47 -5.55
N VAL A 104 -12.16 -3.86 -4.37
CA VAL A 104 -12.74 -2.52 -4.19
C VAL A 104 -11.95 -1.48 -4.99
N MET A 105 -10.63 -1.48 -4.90
CA MET A 105 -9.78 -0.57 -5.67
C MET A 105 -9.99 -0.76 -7.18
N LYS A 106 -10.05 -2.00 -7.65
CA LYS A 106 -10.31 -2.34 -9.06
C LYS A 106 -11.70 -1.85 -9.50
N ALA A 107 -12.74 -2.11 -8.71
CA ALA A 107 -14.12 -1.70 -9.02
C ALA A 107 -14.24 -0.17 -9.12
N ILE A 108 -13.71 0.56 -8.14
CA ILE A 108 -13.74 2.03 -8.13
C ILE A 108 -12.97 2.61 -9.32
N SER A 109 -11.79 2.07 -9.64
CA SER A 109 -10.99 2.57 -10.77
C SER A 109 -11.68 2.36 -12.12
N VAL A 110 -12.37 1.23 -12.28
CA VAL A 110 -13.17 0.98 -13.48
C VAL A 110 -14.39 1.89 -13.56
N ALA A 111 -15.06 2.15 -12.43
CA ALA A 111 -16.18 3.10 -12.37
C ALA A 111 -15.75 4.56 -12.63
N ALA A 112 -14.49 4.89 -12.31
CA ALA A 112 -13.91 6.21 -12.55
C ALA A 112 -13.34 6.39 -13.95
N SER A 113 -13.07 5.31 -14.70
CA SER A 113 -12.58 5.40 -16.07
C SER A 113 -13.67 6.02 -16.96
N ARG A 114 -13.26 7.02 -17.75
CA ARG A 114 -14.14 7.71 -18.70
C ARG A 114 -14.59 6.70 -19.74
N GLY A 115 -15.84 6.31 -19.70
CA GLY A 115 -16.54 5.46 -20.65
C GLY A 115 -15.75 4.30 -21.26
N PRO A 116 -16.39 3.28 -21.75
CA PRO A 116 -15.69 2.28 -22.51
C PRO A 116 -15.08 3.00 -23.74
N ASP A 117 -13.78 2.83 -23.93
CA ASP A 117 -13.13 3.13 -25.21
C ASP A 117 -14.02 2.59 -26.31
N GLN A 118 -14.10 3.28 -27.45
CA GLN A 118 -15.01 2.88 -28.56
C GLN A 118 -14.90 1.38 -28.87
N GLN A 119 -13.73 0.79 -28.65
CA GLN A 119 -13.44 -0.64 -28.78
C GLN A 119 -14.06 -1.54 -27.69
N THR A 120 -14.30 -1.03 -26.49
CA THR A 120 -15.00 -1.77 -25.41
C THR A 120 -16.51 -1.78 -25.62
N LEU A 121 -17.06 -0.77 -26.32
CA LEU A 121 -18.46 -0.72 -26.74
C LEU A 121 -18.79 -1.77 -27.82
N GLU A 122 -17.80 -2.10 -28.66
CA GLU A 122 -17.93 -3.14 -29.70
C GLU A 122 -17.82 -4.57 -29.15
N MET A 123 -17.33 -4.74 -27.91
CA MET A 123 -17.29 -6.05 -27.25
C MET A 123 -18.69 -6.43 -26.76
N GLY A 124 -19.19 -7.59 -27.21
CA GLY A 124 -20.43 -8.16 -26.68
C GLY A 124 -20.37 -8.32 -25.15
N PHE A 125 -21.54 -8.23 -24.48
CA PHE A 125 -21.69 -8.30 -23.02
C PHE A 125 -20.88 -9.43 -22.37
N LEU A 126 -20.97 -10.66 -22.91
CA LEU A 126 -20.25 -11.83 -22.36
C LEU A 126 -18.73 -11.65 -22.41
N ARG A 127 -18.20 -11.15 -23.52
CA ARG A 127 -16.76 -10.93 -23.69
C ARG A 127 -16.24 -9.87 -22.73
N HIS A 128 -17.00 -8.81 -22.51
CA HIS A 128 -16.67 -7.77 -21.54
C HIS A 128 -16.70 -8.31 -20.10
N TYR A 129 -17.71 -9.12 -19.77
CA TYR A 129 -17.80 -9.76 -18.46
C TYR A 129 -16.64 -10.71 -18.19
N LEU A 130 -16.25 -11.54 -19.17
CA LEU A 130 -15.10 -12.43 -19.04
C LEU A 130 -13.79 -11.66 -18.88
N ALA A 131 -13.61 -10.56 -19.61
CA ALA A 131 -12.45 -9.70 -19.44
C ALA A 131 -12.42 -9.04 -18.04
N TRP A 132 -13.57 -8.62 -17.53
CA TRP A 132 -13.69 -8.11 -16.17
C TRP A 132 -13.35 -9.16 -15.12
N CYS A 133 -13.86 -10.38 -15.24
CA CYS A 133 -13.52 -11.48 -14.34
C CYS A 133 -12.01 -11.80 -14.39
N GLY A 134 -11.43 -11.88 -15.57
CA GLY A 134 -10.00 -12.09 -15.73
C GLY A 134 -9.15 -10.98 -15.09
N TYR A 135 -9.58 -9.73 -15.19
CA TYR A 135 -8.94 -8.60 -14.49
C TYR A 135 -9.09 -8.70 -12.98
N ALA A 136 -10.30 -8.95 -12.49
CA ALA A 136 -10.60 -9.04 -11.06
C ALA A 136 -9.79 -10.16 -10.39
N PHE A 137 -9.75 -11.33 -11.01
CA PHE A 137 -9.07 -12.52 -10.52
C PHE A 137 -7.66 -12.73 -11.07
N SER A 138 -7.04 -11.71 -11.66
CA SER A 138 -5.67 -11.81 -12.16
C SER A 138 -4.72 -12.34 -11.07
N PRO A 139 -4.04 -13.50 -11.28
CA PRO A 139 -3.23 -14.15 -10.24
C PRO A 139 -2.11 -13.27 -9.69
N GLY A 140 -1.52 -12.41 -10.53
CA GLY A 140 -0.45 -11.50 -10.13
C GLY A 140 -0.90 -10.37 -9.21
N SER A 141 -2.21 -10.17 -9.02
CA SER A 141 -2.71 -9.04 -8.22
C SER A 141 -3.79 -9.41 -7.21
N VAL A 142 -4.42 -10.60 -7.31
CA VAL A 142 -5.56 -10.92 -6.46
C VAL A 142 -5.19 -11.21 -5.01
N ILE A 143 -3.99 -11.73 -4.76
CA ILE A 143 -3.55 -12.15 -3.42
C ILE A 143 -2.85 -11.00 -2.69
N PHE A 144 -1.80 -10.43 -3.29
CA PHE A 144 -0.93 -9.45 -2.65
C PHE A 144 -0.93 -8.08 -3.35
N GLY A 145 -1.64 -7.88 -4.47
CA GLY A 145 -1.47 -6.75 -5.38
C GLY A 145 -0.35 -7.02 -6.39
N PRO A 146 0.20 -6.07 -7.14
CA PRO A 146 -0.19 -4.65 -7.10
C PRO A 146 -1.51 -4.37 -7.80
N TRP A 147 -2.13 -3.23 -7.46
CA TRP A 147 -3.20 -2.68 -8.26
C TRP A 147 -2.66 -2.12 -9.59
N PHE A 148 -3.40 -2.34 -10.66
CA PHE A 148 -3.20 -1.73 -11.98
C PHE A 148 -4.55 -1.47 -12.66
N GLY A 149 -4.60 -0.55 -13.62
CA GLY A 149 -5.82 -0.14 -14.28
C GLY A 149 -6.37 -1.20 -15.25
N PHE A 150 -7.69 -1.19 -15.46
CA PHE A 150 -8.35 -2.12 -16.39
C PHE A 150 -7.88 -1.93 -17.83
N ASP A 151 -7.65 -0.68 -18.27
CA ASP A 151 -7.14 -0.38 -19.61
C ASP A 151 -5.73 -0.96 -19.82
N SER A 152 -4.88 -0.90 -18.78
CA SER A 152 -3.57 -1.54 -18.78
C SER A 152 -3.69 -3.07 -18.90
N TYR A 153 -4.66 -3.67 -18.22
CA TYR A 153 -4.96 -5.10 -18.34
C TYR A 153 -5.38 -5.49 -19.76
N LEU A 154 -6.31 -4.75 -20.35
CA LEU A 154 -6.76 -5.02 -21.72
C LEU A 154 -5.63 -4.84 -22.74
N HIS A 155 -4.79 -3.82 -22.54
CA HIS A 155 -3.60 -3.61 -23.37
C HIS A 155 -2.61 -4.78 -23.22
N ALA A 156 -2.39 -5.25 -21.99
CA ALA A 156 -1.53 -6.40 -21.72
C ALA A 156 -1.96 -7.64 -22.47
N ILE A 157 -3.23 -8.01 -22.34
CA ILE A 157 -3.77 -9.21 -23.03
C ILE A 157 -3.59 -9.13 -24.54
N ARG A 158 -3.69 -7.95 -25.13
CA ARG A 158 -3.48 -7.76 -26.57
C ARG A 158 -2.02 -7.94 -26.98
N LEU A 159 -1.08 -7.58 -26.10
CA LEU A 159 0.36 -7.70 -26.35
C LEU A 159 0.91 -9.10 -26.06
N ILE A 160 0.20 -9.94 -25.31
CA ILE A 160 0.54 -11.33 -25.05
C ILE A 160 0.23 -12.14 -26.35
N GLY A 161 1.04 -11.92 -27.38
CA GLY A 161 1.00 -12.62 -28.67
C GLY A 161 2.40 -13.07 -29.07
N PRO A 162 2.53 -13.97 -30.04
CA PRO A 162 3.83 -14.54 -30.45
C PRO A 162 4.84 -13.54 -31.04
N SER A 163 4.48 -12.26 -31.15
CA SER A 163 5.31 -11.20 -31.75
C SER A 163 5.93 -10.21 -30.76
N SER A 164 5.83 -10.41 -29.46
CA SER A 164 6.51 -9.54 -28.49
C SER A 164 8.00 -9.88 -28.49
N GLY A 165 8.80 -9.03 -29.11
CA GLY A 165 10.25 -9.21 -29.31
C GLY A 165 11.10 -9.09 -28.02
N ASN A 166 10.51 -9.18 -26.84
CA ASN A 166 11.26 -9.24 -25.59
C ASN A 166 11.81 -10.67 -25.40
N PRO A 167 13.11 -10.82 -25.18
CA PRO A 167 13.68 -12.13 -24.95
C PRO A 167 13.12 -12.68 -23.61
N PHE A 168 12.42 -13.80 -23.69
CA PHE A 168 11.84 -14.56 -22.55
C PHE A 168 12.80 -14.66 -21.35
N TRP A 169 14.09 -14.83 -21.60
CA TRP A 169 15.11 -14.93 -20.58
C TRP A 169 15.27 -13.67 -19.70
N LYS A 170 15.04 -12.47 -20.27
CA LYS A 170 15.12 -11.22 -19.49
C LYS A 170 13.98 -11.13 -18.48
N ASP A 171 12.79 -11.50 -18.87
CA ASP A 171 11.62 -11.46 -17.98
C ASP A 171 11.67 -12.58 -16.95
N LEU A 172 12.17 -13.77 -17.34
CA LEU A 172 12.44 -14.86 -16.42
C LEU A 172 13.50 -14.46 -15.35
N LEU A 173 14.59 -13.83 -15.78
CA LEU A 173 15.64 -13.36 -14.86
C LEU A 173 15.10 -12.29 -13.90
N ARG A 174 14.32 -11.32 -14.38
CA ARG A 174 13.68 -10.29 -13.54
C ARG A 174 12.77 -10.92 -12.49
N THR A 175 11.94 -11.88 -12.91
CA THR A 175 11.06 -12.64 -12.03
C THR A 175 11.87 -13.38 -10.95
N ALA A 176 12.90 -14.10 -11.36
CA ALA A 176 13.77 -14.85 -10.44
C ALA A 176 14.49 -13.92 -9.43
N VAL A 177 15.00 -12.79 -9.89
CA VAL A 177 15.66 -11.80 -9.01
C VAL A 177 14.66 -11.22 -8.00
N SER A 178 13.46 -10.81 -8.44
CA SER A 178 12.42 -10.29 -7.53
C SER A 178 12.01 -11.35 -6.50
N PHE A 179 11.88 -12.61 -6.92
CA PHE A 179 11.55 -13.73 -6.04
C PHE A 179 12.67 -14.00 -5.03
N ALA A 180 13.94 -14.00 -5.47
CA ALA A 180 15.08 -14.19 -4.58
C ALA A 180 15.20 -13.07 -3.52
N ILE A 181 14.95 -11.81 -3.91
CA ILE A 181 14.88 -10.69 -2.97
C ILE A 181 13.75 -10.90 -1.96
N ALA A 182 12.58 -11.36 -2.40
CA ALA A 182 11.46 -11.67 -1.50
C ALA A 182 11.86 -12.72 -0.46
N ILE A 183 12.49 -13.81 -0.88
CA ILE A 183 12.99 -14.86 0.05
C ILE A 183 14.02 -14.28 1.02
N GLY A 184 14.97 -13.47 0.56
CA GLY A 184 15.92 -12.79 1.44
C GLY A 184 15.23 -11.90 2.49
N CYS A 185 14.21 -11.15 2.09
CA CYS A 185 13.44 -10.30 3.00
C CYS A 185 12.69 -11.10 4.08
N ILE A 186 12.08 -12.23 3.74
CA ILE A 186 11.37 -13.05 4.73
C ILE A 186 12.35 -13.74 5.69
N ILE A 187 13.49 -14.22 5.21
CA ILE A 187 14.55 -14.77 6.05
C ILE A 187 15.08 -13.71 7.03
N TYR A 188 15.32 -12.48 6.55
CA TYR A 188 15.75 -11.39 7.41
C TYR A 188 14.68 -11.07 8.46
N SER A 189 13.43 -10.90 8.06
CA SER A 189 12.33 -10.55 8.97
C SER A 189 12.11 -11.61 10.07
N THR A 190 12.20 -12.91 9.73
CA THR A 190 11.86 -13.99 10.66
C THR A 190 13.02 -14.44 11.53
N TYR A 191 14.24 -14.42 11.02
CA TYR A 191 15.41 -15.01 11.71
C TYR A 191 16.50 -14.00 12.00
N LEU A 192 16.98 -13.27 10.98
CA LEU A 192 18.17 -12.44 11.13
C LEU A 192 17.92 -11.22 12.00
N SER A 193 16.74 -10.64 11.98
CA SER A 193 16.43 -9.48 12.83
C SER A 193 16.56 -9.81 14.31
N SER A 194 16.05 -10.96 14.75
CA SER A 194 16.17 -11.40 16.13
C SER A 194 17.61 -11.78 16.54
N ILE A 195 18.40 -12.35 15.61
CA ILE A 195 19.81 -12.68 15.85
C ILE A 195 20.67 -11.42 15.95
N ILE A 196 20.50 -10.47 15.00
CA ILE A 196 21.28 -9.24 14.93
C ILE A 196 21.06 -8.36 16.16
N TYR A 197 19.83 -8.29 16.64
CA TYR A 197 19.47 -7.49 17.80
C TYR A 197 19.41 -8.30 19.12
N ALA A 198 19.98 -9.54 19.12
CA ALA A 198 19.88 -10.45 20.26
C ALA A 198 20.46 -9.88 21.55
N SER A 199 19.73 -10.11 22.60
CA SER A 199 20.01 -10.09 24.02
C SER A 199 20.51 -8.80 24.68
N TYR A 200 21.56 -8.13 24.25
CA TYR A 200 22.09 -6.94 24.94
C TYR A 200 21.44 -5.62 24.47
N TYR A 201 21.29 -5.46 23.15
CA TYR A 201 20.72 -4.22 22.55
C TYR A 201 19.20 -4.12 22.71
N LEU A 202 18.50 -5.24 22.85
CA LEU A 202 17.04 -5.27 23.02
C LEU A 202 16.56 -4.80 24.41
N SER A 203 17.45 -4.72 25.40
CA SER A 203 17.13 -4.13 26.71
C SER A 203 16.87 -2.64 26.64
N PHE A 204 17.35 -1.94 25.59
CA PHE A 204 17.09 -0.53 25.39
C PHE A 204 15.82 -0.32 24.55
N ARG A 205 14.82 0.37 25.08
CA ARG A 205 13.47 0.51 24.49
C ARG A 205 13.47 0.95 23.02
N TRP A 206 14.35 1.89 22.65
CA TRP A 206 14.41 2.42 21.29
C TRP A 206 15.11 1.47 20.31
N THR A 207 16.08 0.72 20.75
CA THR A 207 16.73 -0.32 19.93
C THR A 207 15.73 -1.43 19.62
N ASN A 208 14.95 -1.82 20.62
CA ASN A 208 13.88 -2.80 20.45
C ASN A 208 12.79 -2.29 19.47
N ALA A 209 12.31 -1.05 19.66
CA ALA A 209 11.35 -0.43 18.76
C ALA A 209 11.87 -0.36 17.32
N TYR A 210 13.15 -0.03 17.12
CA TYR A 210 13.77 -0.02 15.80
C TYR A 210 13.87 -1.41 15.18
N ALA A 211 14.29 -2.42 15.96
CA ALA A 211 14.40 -3.81 15.52
C ALA A 211 13.05 -4.38 15.07
N GLN A 212 12.01 -4.18 15.88
CA GLN A 212 10.64 -4.57 15.55
C GLN A 212 10.14 -3.86 14.29
N SER A 213 10.35 -2.54 14.22
CA SER A 213 10.01 -1.75 13.04
C SER A 213 10.70 -2.25 11.78
N GLN A 214 11.98 -2.61 11.87
CA GLN A 214 12.75 -3.11 10.74
C GLN A 214 12.25 -4.49 10.31
N SER A 215 11.99 -5.39 11.25
CA SER A 215 11.41 -6.70 10.97
C SER A 215 10.06 -6.57 10.24
N PHE A 216 9.19 -5.69 10.71
CA PHE A 216 7.92 -5.39 10.05
C PHE A 216 8.10 -4.83 8.62
N ARG A 217 9.04 -3.90 8.40
CA ARG A 217 9.34 -3.38 7.06
C ARG A 217 9.82 -4.46 6.11
N PHE A 218 10.71 -5.34 6.56
CA PHE A 218 11.20 -6.44 5.73
C PHE A 218 10.13 -7.48 5.41
N SER A 219 9.17 -7.74 6.31
CA SER A 219 8.02 -8.56 5.98
C SER A 219 7.14 -7.92 4.91
N HIS A 220 6.97 -6.60 4.94
CA HIS A 220 6.29 -5.85 3.88
C HIS A 220 7.06 -5.92 2.54
N TYR A 221 8.39 -5.83 2.56
CA TYR A 221 9.22 -5.99 1.36
C TYR A 221 9.10 -7.39 0.77
N PHE A 222 9.04 -8.44 1.61
CA PHE A 222 8.75 -9.78 1.14
C PHE A 222 7.44 -9.81 0.32
N VAL A 223 6.33 -9.34 0.89
CA VAL A 223 5.04 -9.31 0.21
C VAL A 223 5.13 -8.53 -1.11
N SER A 224 5.78 -7.38 -1.09
CA SER A 224 5.91 -6.49 -2.24
C SER A 224 6.72 -7.11 -3.37
N PHE A 225 7.89 -7.69 -3.08
CA PHE A 225 8.75 -8.33 -4.10
C PHE A 225 8.17 -9.66 -4.59
N PHE A 226 7.48 -10.41 -3.72
CA PHE A 226 6.76 -11.60 -4.13
C PHE A 226 5.63 -11.26 -5.09
N SER A 227 4.82 -10.27 -4.76
CA SER A 227 3.78 -9.72 -5.62
C SER A 227 4.34 -9.24 -6.95
N GLN A 228 5.46 -8.50 -6.92
CA GLN A 228 6.16 -8.06 -8.12
C GLN A 228 6.62 -9.22 -8.98
N SER A 229 7.17 -10.29 -8.38
CA SER A 229 7.62 -11.47 -9.13
C SER A 229 6.46 -12.18 -9.83
N LEU A 230 5.31 -12.33 -9.14
CA LEU A 230 4.10 -12.89 -9.76
C LEU A 230 3.61 -12.04 -10.93
N HIS A 231 3.62 -10.72 -10.76
CA HIS A 231 3.21 -9.78 -11.80
C HIS A 231 4.13 -9.84 -13.03
N GLN A 232 5.43 -10.00 -12.82
CA GLN A 232 6.43 -10.18 -13.87
C GLN A 232 6.27 -11.54 -14.56
N ALA A 233 5.98 -12.62 -13.80
CA ALA A 233 5.83 -13.96 -14.33
C ALA A 233 4.65 -14.10 -15.32
N ILE A 234 3.56 -13.34 -15.11
CA ILE A 234 2.41 -13.30 -16.03
C ILE A 234 2.59 -12.34 -17.23
N GLY A 235 3.79 -11.79 -17.42
CA GLY A 235 4.14 -10.97 -18.58
C GLY A 235 3.76 -9.49 -18.48
N PHE A 236 3.23 -9.01 -17.35
CA PHE A 236 2.87 -7.60 -17.17
C PHE A 236 4.09 -6.67 -17.03
N ALA A 237 5.28 -7.21 -16.81
CA ALA A 237 6.52 -6.42 -16.77
C ALA A 237 6.85 -5.73 -18.12
N ALA A 238 6.42 -6.31 -19.23
CA ALA A 238 6.65 -5.77 -20.57
C ALA A 238 5.80 -4.51 -20.87
N LEU A 239 4.81 -4.20 -20.02
CA LEU A 239 3.87 -3.11 -20.25
C LEU A 239 4.36 -1.74 -19.74
N THR A 240 5.57 -1.67 -19.20
CA THR A 240 6.22 -0.42 -18.85
C THR A 240 6.66 0.34 -20.10
N HIS A 241 5.70 0.84 -20.89
CA HIS A 241 6.03 1.73 -22.01
C HIS A 241 6.21 3.17 -21.49
N PRO A 242 7.39 3.80 -21.73
CA PRO A 242 7.66 5.19 -21.35
C PRO A 242 6.79 6.19 -22.13
N ASN A 243 6.17 5.79 -23.23
CA ASN A 243 5.53 6.68 -24.21
C ASN A 243 4.02 6.81 -24.09
N SER A 244 3.35 6.03 -23.24
CA SER A 244 1.94 6.31 -22.94
C SER A 244 1.90 7.32 -21.78
N GLY A 245 1.37 8.51 -22.02
CA GLY A 245 1.21 9.57 -21.00
C GLY A 245 0.38 9.17 -19.74
N GLN A 246 0.14 7.88 -19.55
CA GLN A 246 -0.39 7.23 -18.36
C GLN A 246 0.75 6.52 -17.64
N ASN A 247 1.41 7.26 -16.79
CA ASN A 247 2.71 6.99 -16.18
C ASN A 247 2.77 5.88 -15.13
N TYR A 248 1.91 4.84 -15.10
CA TYR A 248 1.94 3.90 -13.97
C TYR A 248 1.56 2.46 -14.31
N VAL A 249 2.41 1.83 -15.08
CA VAL A 249 2.60 0.38 -14.99
C VAL A 249 4.07 0.12 -14.69
N THR A 250 4.54 0.52 -13.52
CA THR A 250 5.81 0.04 -13.02
C THR A 250 5.56 -1.32 -12.38
N SER A 251 6.32 -2.32 -12.73
CA SER A 251 6.33 -3.60 -12.02
C SER A 251 6.81 -3.43 -10.57
N MET A 252 7.41 -2.30 -10.23
CA MET A 252 7.92 -2.00 -8.90
C MET A 252 6.78 -1.65 -7.94
N VAL A 253 6.65 -2.41 -6.85
CA VAL A 253 5.67 -2.19 -5.80
C VAL A 253 6.21 -1.30 -4.69
N THR A 254 7.47 -1.51 -4.28
CA THR A 254 8.13 -0.77 -3.20
C THR A 254 9.58 -0.43 -3.58
N ASN A 255 10.14 0.60 -2.93
CA ASN A 255 11.56 0.92 -3.02
C ASN A 255 12.19 0.94 -1.62
N PRO A 256 12.79 -0.17 -1.16
CA PRO A 256 13.38 -0.26 0.18
C PRO A 256 14.45 0.81 0.45
N VAL A 257 15.26 1.17 -0.54
CA VAL A 257 16.33 2.17 -0.35
C VAL A 257 15.75 3.52 0.08
N SER A 258 14.66 3.95 -0.53
CA SER A 258 13.99 5.22 -0.18
C SER A 258 13.21 5.15 1.13
N ILE A 259 13.02 3.96 1.70
CA ILE A 259 12.35 3.75 2.99
C ILE A 259 13.36 3.61 4.11
N GLU A 260 14.46 2.88 3.90
CA GLU A 260 15.51 2.68 4.89
C GLU A 260 16.46 3.91 5.01
N LEU A 261 16.64 4.64 3.92
CA LEU A 261 17.38 5.89 3.87
C LEU A 261 16.52 7.02 3.29
N PRO A 262 15.42 7.37 3.93
CA PRO A 262 14.45 8.31 3.39
C PRO A 262 15.01 9.73 3.44
N ARG A 263 14.75 10.52 2.41
CA ARG A 263 14.96 11.96 2.49
C ARG A 263 13.96 12.63 3.45
N SER A 264 12.73 12.12 3.47
CA SER A 264 11.59 12.66 4.24
C SER A 264 10.55 11.58 4.50
N LEU A 265 9.60 11.85 5.39
CA LEU A 265 8.41 10.98 5.55
C LEU A 265 7.53 10.95 4.29
N VAL A 266 7.55 11.99 3.48
CA VAL A 266 6.85 12.01 2.18
C VAL A 266 7.42 10.96 1.25
N ASP A 267 8.74 10.80 1.19
CA ASP A 267 9.39 9.76 0.40
C ASP A 267 8.99 8.37 0.89
N VAL A 268 8.95 8.15 2.20
CA VAL A 268 8.50 6.87 2.77
C VAL A 268 7.09 6.53 2.30
N VAL A 269 6.14 7.45 2.43
CA VAL A 269 4.73 7.22 2.04
C VAL A 269 4.61 6.89 0.54
N ILE A 270 5.38 7.58 -0.30
CA ILE A 270 5.36 7.34 -1.75
C ILE A 270 5.93 5.96 -2.08
N HIS A 271 7.08 5.61 -1.48
CA HIS A 271 7.86 4.44 -1.84
C HIS A 271 7.45 3.16 -1.09
N TRP A 272 6.58 3.28 -0.07
CA TRP A 272 6.05 2.16 0.68
C TRP A 272 5.25 1.20 -0.21
N ASN A 273 4.30 1.74 -0.96
CA ASN A 273 3.50 1.00 -1.94
C ASN A 273 3.09 1.94 -3.08
N PHE A 274 3.87 1.95 -4.16
CA PHE A 274 3.61 2.82 -5.31
C PHE A 274 2.22 2.67 -5.91
N PRO A 275 1.71 1.45 -6.19
CA PRO A 275 0.38 1.28 -6.76
C PRO A 275 -0.73 1.85 -5.86
N MET A 276 -0.65 1.61 -4.55
CA MET A 276 -1.61 2.11 -3.58
C MET A 276 -1.54 3.63 -3.46
N HIS A 277 -0.32 4.19 -3.34
CA HIS A 277 -0.11 5.63 -3.30
C HIS A 277 -0.69 6.32 -4.54
N PHE A 278 -0.41 5.76 -5.74
CA PHE A 278 -0.93 6.30 -6.99
C PHE A 278 -2.45 6.23 -7.02
N TRP A 279 -3.03 5.10 -6.65
CA TRP A 279 -4.47 4.90 -6.63
C TRP A 279 -5.17 5.91 -5.70
N LEU A 280 -4.71 6.01 -4.45
CA LEU A 280 -5.24 6.97 -3.46
C LEU A 280 -5.11 8.41 -3.95
N LYS A 281 -3.96 8.77 -4.54
CA LYS A 281 -3.73 10.09 -5.11
C LYS A 281 -4.69 10.39 -6.24
N GLN A 282 -4.92 9.45 -7.15
CA GLN A 282 -5.73 9.65 -8.35
C GLN A 282 -7.23 9.70 -8.03
N TYR A 283 -7.71 8.76 -7.22
CA TYR A 283 -9.15 8.54 -7.04
C TYR A 283 -9.72 9.19 -5.78
N ILE A 284 -8.88 9.49 -4.79
CA ILE A 284 -9.33 10.09 -3.53
C ILE A 284 -8.78 11.50 -3.36
N TYR A 285 -7.44 11.66 -3.34
CA TYR A 285 -6.81 12.95 -3.03
C TYR A 285 -7.12 14.04 -4.06
N LYS A 286 -6.94 13.78 -5.36
CA LYS A 286 -7.18 14.78 -6.41
C LYS A 286 -8.63 15.28 -6.44
N PRO A 287 -9.65 14.42 -6.40
CA PRO A 287 -11.05 14.87 -6.37
C PRO A 287 -11.42 15.65 -5.10
N THR A 288 -10.81 15.29 -3.95
CA THR A 288 -11.11 15.95 -2.66
C THR A 288 -10.29 17.21 -2.41
N ARG A 289 -9.26 17.49 -3.24
CA ARG A 289 -8.40 18.67 -3.11
C ARG A 289 -9.16 20.01 -3.14
N ARG A 290 -10.33 20.05 -3.72
CA ARG A 290 -11.24 21.20 -3.71
C ARG A 290 -11.64 21.66 -2.30
N PHE A 291 -11.54 20.77 -1.30
CA PHE A 291 -11.83 21.10 0.10
C PHE A 291 -10.60 21.64 0.86
N GLY A 292 -9.44 21.72 0.20
CA GLY A 292 -8.17 22.11 0.79
C GLY A 292 -7.17 20.95 0.87
N HIS A 293 -5.88 21.28 1.02
CA HIS A 293 -4.82 20.27 1.01
C HIS A 293 -4.85 19.34 2.23
N LEU A 294 -5.03 19.90 3.44
CA LEU A 294 -5.08 19.13 4.67
C LEU A 294 -6.32 18.25 4.72
N GLN A 295 -7.48 18.78 4.36
CA GLN A 295 -8.74 18.04 4.32
C GLN A 295 -8.67 16.88 3.32
N ALA A 296 -8.12 17.11 2.13
CA ALA A 296 -7.93 16.07 1.14
C ALA A 296 -6.99 14.96 1.63
N LEU A 297 -5.93 15.34 2.35
CA LEU A 297 -5.00 14.40 2.95
C LEU A 297 -5.69 13.56 4.02
N LEU A 298 -6.40 14.19 4.98
CA LEU A 298 -7.12 13.48 6.04
C LEU A 298 -8.19 12.54 5.48
N LEU A 299 -8.96 12.98 4.47
CA LEU A 299 -9.93 12.12 3.77
C LEU A 299 -9.24 10.94 3.06
N THR A 300 -8.07 11.15 2.49
CA THR A 300 -7.30 10.07 1.84
C THR A 300 -6.86 9.01 2.84
N TYR A 301 -6.37 9.41 4.01
CA TYR A 301 -5.96 8.46 5.05
C TYR A 301 -7.16 7.81 5.74
N ALA A 302 -8.27 8.53 5.92
CA ALA A 302 -9.54 7.95 6.40
C ALA A 302 -10.04 6.86 5.44
N PHE A 303 -10.03 7.14 4.14
CA PHE A 303 -10.41 6.17 3.14
C PHE A 303 -9.47 4.97 3.09
N SER A 304 -8.16 5.22 3.15
CA SER A 304 -7.15 4.14 3.24
C SER A 304 -7.37 3.27 4.46
N SER A 305 -7.66 3.87 5.61
CA SER A 305 -7.97 3.14 6.84
C SER A 305 -9.22 2.27 6.70
N LEU A 306 -10.29 2.79 6.09
CA LEU A 306 -11.52 2.03 5.82
C LEU A 306 -11.29 0.86 4.88
N LEU A 307 -10.43 1.02 3.87
CA LEU A 307 -10.07 -0.09 2.97
C LEU A 307 -9.40 -1.25 3.72
N HIS A 308 -8.66 -0.96 4.77
CA HIS A 308 -8.03 -1.96 5.64
C HIS A 308 -8.97 -2.54 6.72
N GLY A 309 -10.25 -2.14 6.74
CA GLY A 309 -11.24 -2.54 7.75
C GLY A 309 -11.22 -1.65 9.00
N LEU A 310 -12.09 -1.95 9.96
CA LEU A 310 -12.23 -1.18 11.18
C LEU A 310 -11.18 -1.56 12.23
N ASN A 311 -9.91 -1.35 11.91
CA ASN A 311 -8.79 -1.62 12.80
C ASN A 311 -8.23 -0.31 13.36
N PHE A 312 -8.41 -0.08 14.66
CA PHE A 312 -7.95 1.14 15.34
C PHE A 312 -6.42 1.30 15.26
N GLN A 313 -5.67 0.23 15.45
CA GLN A 313 -4.20 0.24 15.39
C GLN A 313 -3.69 0.76 14.04
N LEU A 314 -4.22 0.21 12.95
CA LEU A 314 -3.81 0.60 11.61
C LEU A 314 -4.28 2.03 11.27
N ALA A 315 -5.51 2.39 11.67
CA ALA A 315 -6.01 3.75 11.53
C ALA A 315 -5.11 4.77 12.24
N ALA A 316 -4.75 4.50 13.49
CA ALA A 316 -3.89 5.36 14.30
C ALA A 316 -2.51 5.57 13.64
N VAL A 317 -1.89 4.51 13.13
CA VAL A 317 -0.61 4.59 12.40
C VAL A 317 -0.75 5.37 11.10
N LEU A 318 -1.78 5.09 10.28
CA LEU A 318 -2.00 5.76 9.00
C LEU A 318 -2.26 7.26 9.17
N PHE A 319 -3.10 7.65 10.14
CA PHE A 319 -3.35 9.05 10.41
C PHE A 319 -2.10 9.75 10.95
N SER A 320 -1.37 9.11 11.86
CA SER A 320 -0.14 9.68 12.42
C SER A 320 0.92 9.91 11.33
N ILE A 321 1.21 8.91 10.48
CA ILE A 321 2.20 9.08 9.41
C ILE A 321 1.76 10.14 8.40
N GLY A 322 0.46 10.23 8.10
CA GLY A 322 -0.08 11.27 7.22
C GLY A 322 0.12 12.68 7.76
N ILE A 323 -0.20 12.89 9.04
CA ILE A 323 -0.03 14.16 9.73
C ILE A 323 1.47 14.50 9.84
N TYR A 324 2.32 13.56 10.22
CA TYR A 324 3.77 13.79 10.33
C TYR A 324 4.40 14.13 8.97
N ALA A 325 4.04 13.42 7.91
CA ALA A 325 4.52 13.72 6.56
C ALA A 325 4.07 15.11 6.08
N TYR A 326 2.85 15.54 6.44
CA TYR A 326 2.36 16.88 6.15
C TYR A 326 3.12 17.96 6.92
N ILE A 327 3.37 17.75 8.20
CA ILE A 327 4.14 18.68 9.05
C ILE A 327 5.58 18.79 8.55
N ASP A 328 6.25 17.65 8.30
CA ASP A 328 7.61 17.60 7.74
C ASP A 328 7.68 18.35 6.41
N PHE A 329 6.70 18.13 5.52
CA PHE A 329 6.62 18.81 4.24
C PHE A 329 6.54 20.34 4.41
N ILE A 330 5.58 20.85 5.18
CA ILE A 330 5.38 22.29 5.34
C ILE A 330 6.61 22.94 6.00
N PHE A 331 7.11 22.34 7.07
CA PHE A 331 8.25 22.86 7.81
C PHE A 331 9.48 22.99 6.90
N ARG A 332 9.80 21.95 6.17
CA ARG A 332 10.97 21.91 5.30
C ARG A 332 10.84 22.82 4.09
N GLU A 333 9.65 22.97 3.51
CA GLU A 333 9.44 23.90 2.39
C GLU A 333 9.61 25.35 2.85
N ARG A 334 9.05 25.73 4.01
CA ARG A 334 9.24 27.07 4.58
C ARG A 334 10.72 27.31 4.91
N LEU A 335 11.36 26.39 5.59
CA LEU A 335 12.77 26.49 5.96
C LEU A 335 13.66 26.57 4.70
N SER A 336 13.41 25.76 3.69
CA SER A 336 14.11 25.75 2.40
C SER A 336 14.04 27.12 1.70
N THR A 337 12.87 27.73 1.71
CA THR A 337 12.65 29.06 1.14
C THR A 337 13.39 30.13 1.94
N LYS A 338 13.29 30.11 3.27
CA LYS A 338 13.90 31.13 4.16
C LYS A 338 15.42 31.11 4.10
N VAL A 339 16.07 29.95 4.05
CA VAL A 339 17.53 29.81 3.98
C VAL A 339 18.06 29.64 2.56
N SER A 340 17.19 29.66 1.56
CA SER A 340 17.51 29.43 0.14
C SER A 340 18.40 28.20 -0.07
N ALA A 341 17.97 27.04 0.47
CA ALA A 341 18.74 25.80 0.48
C ALA A 341 17.94 24.58 0.01
N CYS A 342 18.61 23.62 -0.60
CA CYS A 342 18.01 22.36 -1.08
C CYS A 342 17.73 21.38 0.08
N ILE A 343 16.95 21.81 1.07
CA ILE A 343 16.54 21.02 2.25
C ILE A 343 15.05 20.67 2.26
N GLY A 344 14.30 21.03 1.22
CA GLY A 344 12.90 20.68 1.05
C GLY A 344 12.64 19.17 1.17
N ALA A 345 11.40 18.79 1.49
CA ALA A 345 11.00 17.40 1.68
C ALA A 345 11.20 16.57 0.40
N ARG A 346 11.04 17.18 -0.76
CA ARG A 346 11.35 16.55 -2.07
C ARG A 346 12.72 17.02 -2.57
N ALA A 347 13.38 16.16 -3.33
CA ALA A 347 14.62 16.54 -3.99
C ALA A 347 14.39 17.70 -4.97
N CYS A 348 15.25 18.70 -4.91
CA CYS A 348 15.19 19.81 -5.86
C CYS A 348 15.61 19.33 -7.25
N PRO A 349 14.98 19.85 -8.33
CA PRO A 349 15.46 19.65 -9.69
C PRO A 349 16.84 20.32 -9.87
N GLU A 350 17.59 19.89 -10.87
CA GLU A 350 18.91 20.45 -11.19
C GLU A 350 18.85 21.96 -11.52
N THR A 351 17.70 22.40 -12.03
CA THR A 351 17.43 23.79 -12.41
C THR A 351 16.95 24.67 -11.25
N CYS A 352 16.99 24.20 -10.00
CA CYS A 352 16.51 24.97 -8.85
C CYS A 352 17.35 26.23 -8.61
N ASN A 353 16.69 27.31 -8.15
CA ASN A 353 17.31 28.62 -7.90
C ASN A 353 17.85 28.81 -6.47
N HIS A 354 17.92 27.73 -5.66
CA HIS A 354 18.46 27.82 -4.31
C HIS A 354 19.95 28.16 -4.33
N ARG A 355 20.35 29.18 -3.52
CA ARG A 355 21.75 29.59 -3.35
C ARG A 355 22.62 28.45 -2.77
N ASN A 356 22.05 27.65 -1.84
CA ASN A 356 22.73 26.55 -1.17
C ASN A 356 22.23 25.21 -1.72
N ARG A 357 22.98 24.66 -2.65
CA ARG A 357 22.65 23.39 -3.29
C ARG A 357 23.10 22.17 -2.44
N THR A 358 22.68 20.99 -2.84
CA THR A 358 22.99 19.71 -2.15
C THR A 358 24.47 19.36 -2.08
N ASN A 359 25.34 20.01 -2.88
CA ASN A 359 26.80 19.82 -2.81
C ASN A 359 27.43 20.44 -1.54
N ARG A 360 26.77 21.40 -0.87
CA ARG A 360 27.24 21.99 0.38
C ARG A 360 27.15 20.97 1.51
N TRP A 361 28.23 20.84 2.31
CA TRP A 361 28.31 19.87 3.40
C TRP A 361 27.21 20.04 4.46
N TRP A 362 26.90 21.27 4.85
CA TRP A 362 25.87 21.56 5.85
C TRP A 362 24.45 21.21 5.33
N VAL A 363 24.16 21.40 4.01
CA VAL A 363 22.89 21.02 3.40
C VAL A 363 22.71 19.50 3.45
N ARG A 364 23.81 18.75 3.22
CA ARG A 364 23.80 17.28 3.39
C ARG A 364 23.59 16.90 4.84
N GLY A 365 24.26 17.59 5.79
CA GLY A 365 24.08 17.36 7.24
C GLY A 365 22.64 17.59 7.70
N VAL A 366 22.00 18.68 7.27
CA VAL A 366 20.58 18.97 7.58
C VAL A 366 19.66 17.92 6.96
N ASN A 367 19.88 17.51 5.71
CA ASN A 367 19.08 16.44 5.09
C ASN A 367 19.27 15.11 5.82
N LEU A 368 20.46 14.78 6.30
CA LEU A 368 20.74 13.59 7.10
C LEU A 368 20.00 13.64 8.45
N LEU A 369 19.96 14.79 9.13
CA LEU A 369 19.19 14.96 10.36
C LEU A 369 17.70 14.70 10.14
N PHE A 370 17.13 15.23 9.06
CA PHE A 370 15.74 14.94 8.69
C PHE A 370 15.52 13.46 8.32
N SER A 371 16.50 12.82 7.69
CA SER A 371 16.46 11.38 7.42
C SER A 371 16.42 10.57 8.71
N CYS A 372 17.29 10.89 9.67
CA CYS A 372 17.29 10.26 10.99
C CYS A 372 15.96 10.49 11.74
N LEU A 373 15.39 11.69 11.64
CA LEU A 373 14.10 11.99 12.24
C LEU A 373 12.96 11.17 11.58
N ALA A 374 12.99 11.00 10.27
CA ALA A 374 12.02 10.17 9.57
C ALA A 374 12.13 8.70 9.98
N ILE A 375 13.36 8.15 10.11
CA ILE A 375 13.59 6.79 10.62
C ILE A 375 13.10 6.65 12.07
N PHE A 376 13.33 7.65 12.91
CA PHE A 376 12.82 7.69 14.28
C PHE A 376 11.29 7.63 14.33
N HIS A 377 10.59 8.43 13.53
CA HIS A 377 9.14 8.40 13.43
C HIS A 377 8.63 7.03 12.94
N LEU A 378 9.31 6.42 11.96
CA LEU A 378 8.97 5.08 11.47
C LEU A 378 9.13 4.02 12.55
N ALA A 379 10.26 4.04 13.29
CA ALA A 379 10.50 3.10 14.39
C ALA A 379 9.41 3.21 15.46
N TYR A 380 9.04 4.45 15.82
CA TYR A 380 7.98 4.70 16.78
C TYR A 380 6.61 4.22 16.33
N LEU A 381 6.23 4.50 15.08
CA LEU A 381 4.91 4.10 14.57
C LEU A 381 4.80 2.58 14.41
N ALA A 382 5.87 1.91 14.01
CA ALA A 382 5.85 0.48 13.74
C ALA A 382 5.88 -0.39 15.01
N VAL A 383 6.18 0.15 16.19
CA VAL A 383 6.13 -0.59 17.46
C VAL A 383 4.74 -1.17 17.76
N MET A 384 3.71 -0.63 17.09
CA MET A 384 2.35 -1.15 17.17
C MET A 384 2.21 -2.58 16.63
N PHE A 385 3.07 -2.97 15.71
CA PHE A 385 3.00 -4.26 15.02
C PHE A 385 3.82 -5.34 15.72
N ASP A 386 4.17 -5.12 16.99
CA ASP A 386 4.80 -6.12 17.84
C ASP A 386 3.79 -7.21 18.23
N THR A 387 4.16 -8.44 17.98
CA THR A 387 3.31 -9.63 18.18
C THR A 387 3.83 -10.53 19.29
N SER A 388 4.83 -10.08 20.04
CA SER A 388 5.47 -10.87 21.11
C SER A 388 4.51 -11.26 22.25
N GLU A 389 3.37 -10.58 22.39
CA GLU A 389 2.34 -10.83 23.41
C GLU A 389 1.07 -11.49 22.82
N GLN A 390 1.22 -12.50 22.01
CA GLN A 390 0.08 -13.16 21.36
C GLN A 390 -0.85 -13.87 22.37
N GLN A 391 -1.98 -13.25 22.66
CA GLN A 391 -3.19 -13.99 23.05
C GLN A 391 -4.05 -14.20 21.80
N ASP A 392 -4.45 -15.46 21.56
CA ASP A 392 -5.27 -15.86 20.39
C ASP A 392 -6.51 -14.98 20.14
N LYS A 393 -7.12 -14.46 21.21
CA LYS A 393 -8.29 -13.58 21.12
C LYS A 393 -7.98 -12.19 20.54
N VAL A 394 -6.84 -11.62 20.87
CA VAL A 394 -6.43 -10.28 20.41
C VAL A 394 -6.08 -10.34 18.91
N TRP A 395 -5.50 -11.45 18.48
CA TRP A 395 -5.15 -11.69 17.10
C TRP A 395 -6.39 -11.77 16.17
N VAL A 396 -7.50 -12.34 16.68
CA VAL A 396 -8.76 -12.49 15.93
C VAL A 396 -9.55 -11.18 15.86
N CYS A 397 -9.57 -10.40 16.95
CA CYS A 397 -10.41 -9.18 17.05
C CYS A 397 -9.66 -7.90 16.71
N GLY A 398 -8.32 -7.97 16.49
CA GLY A 398 -7.46 -6.80 16.33
C GLY A 398 -7.14 -6.12 17.67
N TYR A 399 -6.09 -5.28 17.65
CA TYR A 399 -5.68 -4.53 18.84
C TYR A 399 -6.57 -3.31 19.04
N ASN A 400 -7.03 -3.12 20.28
CA ASN A 400 -7.89 -2.02 20.67
C ASN A 400 -7.08 -0.72 20.91
N MET A 401 -7.80 0.38 21.17
CA MET A 401 -7.22 1.69 21.45
C MET A 401 -6.24 1.65 22.64
N PHE A 402 -6.55 0.91 23.71
CA PHE A 402 -5.71 0.85 24.89
C PHE A 402 -4.35 0.24 24.62
N HIS A 403 -4.29 -0.82 23.81
CA HIS A 403 -3.02 -1.41 23.37
C HIS A 403 -2.15 -0.38 22.63
N VAL A 404 -2.75 0.36 21.71
CA VAL A 404 -2.03 1.40 20.94
C VAL A 404 -1.49 2.49 21.84
N LEU A 405 -2.32 2.99 22.75
CA LEU A 405 -1.92 4.04 23.69
C LEU A 405 -0.85 3.55 24.67
N ASP A 406 -0.93 2.29 25.13
CA ASP A 406 0.07 1.70 26.00
C ASP A 406 1.44 1.61 25.32
N LYS A 407 1.50 1.04 24.11
CA LYS A 407 2.75 0.98 23.34
C LYS A 407 3.36 2.36 23.10
N TRP A 408 2.56 3.37 22.77
CA TRP A 408 3.05 4.74 22.58
C TRP A 408 3.42 5.43 23.89
N SER A 409 2.71 5.17 25.00
CA SER A 409 3.05 5.69 26.30
C SER A 409 4.38 5.15 26.81
N ASN A 410 4.69 3.88 26.53
CA ASN A 410 5.98 3.26 26.83
C ASN A 410 7.16 3.94 26.14
N LEU A 411 6.91 4.67 25.05
CA LEU A 411 7.86 5.54 24.35
C LEU A 411 7.60 7.03 24.64
N ASN A 412 6.87 7.36 25.71
CA ASN A 412 6.57 8.70 26.20
C ASN A 412 5.89 9.61 25.15
N PHE A 413 5.14 9.08 24.20
CA PHE A 413 4.56 9.83 23.09
C PHE A 413 5.54 10.75 22.34
N LEU A 414 6.84 10.43 22.39
CA LEU A 414 7.92 11.35 21.99
C LEU A 414 7.79 11.75 20.51
N SER A 415 7.38 10.84 19.64
CA SER A 415 7.18 11.14 18.22
C SER A 415 6.05 12.15 18.00
N HIS A 416 4.94 12.02 18.74
CA HIS A 416 3.83 12.99 18.67
C HIS A 416 4.23 14.37 19.21
N ILE A 417 5.02 14.40 20.28
CA ILE A 417 5.54 15.64 20.87
C ILE A 417 6.45 16.35 19.86
N ILE A 418 7.42 15.62 19.26
CA ILE A 418 8.34 16.19 18.27
C ILE A 418 7.56 16.71 17.05
N ALA A 419 6.58 15.95 16.52
CA ALA A 419 5.76 16.41 15.40
C ALA A 419 4.97 17.69 15.77
N SER A 420 4.37 17.74 16.96
CA SER A 420 3.63 18.91 17.44
C SER A 420 4.54 20.14 17.61
N LEU A 421 5.74 19.95 18.17
CA LEU A 421 6.73 21.03 18.28
C LEU A 421 7.20 21.50 16.91
N THR A 422 7.44 20.58 15.96
CA THR A 422 7.81 20.94 14.58
C THR A 422 6.70 21.75 13.91
N TYR A 423 5.43 21.38 14.15
CA TYR A 423 4.30 22.15 13.64
C TYR A 423 4.24 23.55 14.23
N LEU A 424 4.44 23.69 15.55
CA LEU A 424 4.50 25.01 16.19
C LEU A 424 5.65 25.85 15.64
N LEU A 425 6.82 25.26 15.39
CA LEU A 425 7.95 25.96 14.79
C LEU A 425 7.64 26.49 13.37
N CYS A 426 6.70 25.87 12.65
CA CYS A 426 6.27 26.42 11.35
C CYS A 426 5.70 27.84 11.42
N PHE A 427 5.17 28.28 12.58
CA PHE A 427 4.62 29.62 12.73
C PHE A 427 5.70 30.69 12.95
N PHE A 428 6.91 30.28 13.32
CA PHE A 428 8.04 31.21 13.54
C PHE A 428 9.00 31.27 12.35
N ILE A 429 8.83 30.37 11.40
CA ILE A 429 9.59 30.31 10.14
C ILE A 429 8.77 30.92 9.01
#